data_b14b7e5736022e4e4eaac687685d77cd
#
_entry.id   b14b7e5736022e4e4eaac687685d77cd
#
_cell.length_a   1.000
_cell.length_b   1.000
_cell.length_c   1.000
_cell.angle_alpha   90.00
_cell.angle_beta   90.00
_cell.angle_gamma   90.00
#
_symmetry.space_group_name_H-M   'P 1'
#
loop_
_entity.id
_entity.type
_entity.pdbx_description
1 polymer ?
#
loop_
_entity_poly.entity_id
_entity_poly.type
_entity_poly.pdbx_seq_one_letter_code
_entity_poly.pdbx_strand_id
1 'polypeptide(L)'
;SGLGDVYKRQGNKKLGSANYKLSTHLDNGRGVYTFCMCPGGRVVNASSEENRLCTNGMSEFARNADNSNSALLVGINPDDYESDHPLAGMYLQRKLESKAFVAGGENYNAPIQRVDDFLNNRKSTHLGDVKPSIGPNYEFSNLNEIFPEYISTSMAQGIVKMGRMLHGFDDGDAVLTGVESRSSSPVRIMRKTDTLESVLIEGLYPCGEGAGYAGGIISAAVDGIKCAEKIIEKSNR
;
A
#
# COMPACT_ATOMS: atom_id res chain seq x y z
N SER A 1 10.32 10.64 -6.14
CA SER A 1 10.20 11.88 -5.35
C SER A 1 11.02 11.91 -4.06
N GLY A 2 11.59 10.80 -3.59
CA GLY A 2 12.46 10.73 -2.40
C GLY A 2 13.89 11.24 -2.58
N LEU A 3 14.29 11.62 -3.78
CA LEU A 3 15.65 12.08 -4.08
C LEU A 3 16.09 13.27 -3.21
N GLY A 4 15.23 14.24 -2.94
CA GLY A 4 15.58 15.41 -2.15
C GLY A 4 15.98 15.11 -0.70
N ASP A 5 15.36 14.10 -0.08
CA ASP A 5 15.62 13.74 1.31
C ASP A 5 16.86 12.87 1.46
N VAL A 6 17.15 12.04 0.48
CA VAL A 6 18.42 11.28 0.41
C VAL A 6 19.57 12.25 0.25
N TYR A 7 19.49 13.22 -0.64
CA TYR A 7 20.54 14.19 -0.88
C TYR A 7 20.85 15.09 0.32
N LYS A 8 19.84 15.58 1.03
CA LYS A 8 20.03 16.51 2.17
C LYS A 8 20.72 15.85 3.37
N ARG A 9 20.71 14.52 3.46
CA ARG A 9 21.33 13.77 4.57
C ARG A 9 22.52 12.94 4.16
N GLN A 10 22.85 12.88 2.87
CA GLN A 10 24.06 12.23 2.38
C GLN A 10 25.29 12.87 3.01
N GLY A 11 26.11 12.03 3.63
CA GLY A 11 27.34 12.46 4.32
C GLY A 11 27.20 12.77 5.80
N ASN A 12 26.00 12.88 6.36
CA ASN A 12 25.85 13.00 7.80
C ASN A 12 25.65 11.63 8.45
N LYS A 13 26.74 11.07 8.99
CA LYS A 13 26.74 9.73 9.62
C LYS A 13 25.85 9.62 10.89
N LYS A 14 25.45 10.74 11.47
CA LYS A 14 24.62 10.78 12.70
C LYS A 14 23.11 10.82 12.40
N LEU A 15 22.72 11.15 11.18
CA LEU A 15 21.32 11.23 10.77
C LEU A 15 20.98 10.03 9.91
N GLY A 16 19.96 9.27 10.28
CA GLY A 16 19.38 8.24 9.44
C GLY A 16 18.66 8.82 8.21
N SER A 17 18.12 7.95 7.35
CA SER A 17 17.30 8.34 6.22
C SER A 17 16.12 9.18 6.67
N ALA A 18 15.78 10.22 5.91
CA ALA A 18 14.60 11.04 6.19
C ALA A 18 13.32 10.22 6.02
N ASN A 19 12.42 10.33 6.97
CA ASN A 19 11.07 9.82 6.84
C ASN A 19 10.13 10.98 6.50
N TYR A 20 9.16 10.74 5.63
CA TYR A 20 8.06 11.66 5.43
C TYR A 20 6.72 10.92 5.51
N LYS A 21 5.71 11.64 5.92
CA LYS A 21 4.32 11.20 5.87
C LYS A 21 3.52 12.34 5.29
N LEU A 22 2.87 12.10 4.16
CA LEU A 22 1.97 13.04 3.53
C LEU A 22 0.54 12.54 3.70
N SER A 23 -0.35 13.44 4.01
CA SER A 23 -1.78 13.15 4.05
C SER A 23 -2.56 14.41 3.68
N THR A 24 -3.63 14.23 2.95
CA THR A 24 -4.55 15.30 2.59
C THR A 24 -5.98 14.80 2.64
N HIS A 25 -6.89 15.70 2.98
CA HIS A 25 -8.31 15.47 2.83
C HIS A 25 -8.79 16.19 1.58
N LEU A 26 -9.59 15.52 0.80
CA LEU A 26 -10.19 16.04 -0.41
C LEU A 26 -11.55 16.64 -0.11
N ASP A 27 -12.05 17.48 -1.01
CA ASP A 27 -13.33 18.16 -0.84
C ASP A 27 -14.54 17.17 -0.86
N ASN A 28 -14.32 15.96 -1.42
CA ASN A 28 -15.27 14.86 -1.37
C ASN A 28 -15.24 14.06 -0.03
N GLY A 29 -14.49 14.54 0.97
CA GLY A 29 -14.35 13.90 2.28
C GLY A 29 -13.36 12.75 2.34
N ARG A 30 -12.72 12.33 1.22
CA ARG A 30 -11.78 11.21 1.21
C ARG A 30 -10.40 11.65 1.69
N GLY A 31 -9.79 10.81 2.51
CA GLY A 31 -8.37 10.92 2.85
C GLY A 31 -7.50 10.26 1.78
N VAL A 32 -6.43 10.96 1.39
CA VAL A 32 -5.33 10.39 0.58
C VAL A 32 -4.05 10.55 1.36
N TYR A 33 -3.25 9.49 1.46
CA TYR A 33 -2.04 9.51 2.29
C TYR A 33 -0.96 8.57 1.77
N THR A 34 0.29 8.89 2.14
CA THR A 34 1.42 7.99 1.92
C THR A 34 1.57 7.02 3.08
N PHE A 35 1.98 5.80 2.77
CA PHE A 35 2.23 4.76 3.76
C PHE A 35 3.51 4.00 3.44
N CYS A 36 4.20 3.47 4.46
CA CYS A 36 5.41 2.65 4.31
C CYS A 36 6.46 3.27 3.37
N MET A 37 6.91 4.51 3.69
CA MET A 37 7.99 5.12 2.92
C MET A 37 9.28 4.29 3.05
N CYS A 38 9.81 3.87 1.91
CA CYS A 38 10.99 3.03 1.78
C CYS A 38 12.11 3.80 1.09
N PRO A 39 12.99 4.50 1.84
CA PRO A 39 14.11 5.23 1.26
C PRO A 39 15.13 4.26 0.68
N GLY A 40 15.62 4.57 -0.53
CA GLY A 40 16.58 3.70 -1.22
C GLY A 40 16.07 2.27 -1.33
N GLY A 41 14.79 2.10 -1.65
CA GLY A 41 14.09 0.84 -1.65
C GLY A 41 13.64 0.40 -3.03
N ARG A 42 12.87 -0.67 -3.06
CA ARG A 42 12.33 -1.29 -4.28
C ARG A 42 10.85 -1.59 -4.10
N VAL A 43 10.12 -1.56 -5.19
CA VAL A 43 8.80 -2.19 -5.28
C VAL A 43 9.01 -3.65 -5.63
N VAL A 44 8.26 -4.53 -4.99
CA VAL A 44 8.34 -5.99 -5.21
C VAL A 44 6.95 -6.55 -5.50
N ASN A 45 6.91 -7.66 -6.24
CA ASN A 45 5.70 -8.46 -6.38
C ASN A 45 5.46 -9.18 -5.05
N ALA A 46 4.27 -8.97 -4.47
CA ALA A 46 3.82 -9.57 -3.22
C ALA A 46 2.57 -10.44 -3.42
N SER A 47 2.35 -10.91 -4.64
CA SER A 47 1.21 -11.75 -5.01
C SER A 47 1.20 -13.04 -4.21
N SER A 48 0.04 -13.42 -3.70
CA SER A 48 -0.16 -14.65 -2.91
C SER A 48 -1.36 -15.49 -3.37
N GLU A 49 -2.09 -15.01 -4.36
CA GLU A 49 -3.22 -15.71 -4.96
C GLU A 49 -3.00 -15.83 -6.48
N GLU A 50 -3.43 -16.95 -7.04
CA GLU A 50 -3.31 -17.22 -8.47
C GLU A 50 -4.12 -16.21 -9.30
N ASN A 51 -3.55 -15.76 -10.43
CA ASN A 51 -4.14 -14.78 -11.35
C ASN A 51 -4.51 -13.44 -10.66
N ARG A 52 -3.76 -13.05 -9.64
CA ARG A 52 -3.89 -11.79 -8.93
C ARG A 52 -2.53 -11.18 -8.71
N LEU A 53 -2.43 -9.87 -8.88
CA LEU A 53 -1.18 -9.15 -8.70
C LEU A 53 -1.33 -8.12 -7.60
N CYS A 54 -0.44 -8.23 -6.62
CA CYS A 54 -0.27 -7.27 -5.54
C CYS A 54 1.20 -6.86 -5.47
N THR A 55 1.45 -5.59 -5.24
CA THR A 55 2.80 -5.06 -5.03
C THR A 55 2.98 -4.55 -3.62
N ASN A 56 4.23 -4.46 -3.16
CA ASN A 56 4.59 -3.83 -1.90
C ASN A 56 5.92 -3.11 -2.05
N GLY A 57 6.15 -2.10 -1.21
CA GLY A 57 7.43 -1.42 -1.11
C GLY A 57 8.28 -2.01 0.00
N MET A 58 9.59 -2.10 -0.22
CA MET A 58 10.54 -2.48 0.81
C MET A 58 11.89 -1.80 0.64
N SER A 59 12.66 -1.68 1.73
CA SER A 59 14.04 -1.24 1.71
C SER A 59 14.93 -2.36 2.22
N GLU A 60 16.09 -2.53 1.58
CA GLU A 60 17.18 -3.28 2.18
C GLU A 60 17.77 -2.50 3.37
N PHE A 61 18.51 -3.17 4.23
CA PHE A 61 19.15 -2.54 5.40
C PHE A 61 20.02 -1.34 5.00
N ALA A 62 20.75 -1.44 3.90
CA ALA A 62 21.64 -0.38 3.40
C ALA A 62 20.89 0.86 2.89
N ARG A 63 19.63 0.75 2.50
CA ARG A 63 18.78 1.84 1.97
C ARG A 63 19.46 2.66 0.88
N ASN A 64 20.16 2.00 -0.02
CA ASN A 64 21.03 2.62 -1.04
C ASN A 64 20.62 2.33 -2.49
N ALA A 65 19.38 1.87 -2.72
CA ALA A 65 18.84 1.78 -4.07
C ALA A 65 18.56 3.18 -4.65
N ASP A 66 18.47 3.27 -5.97
CA ASP A 66 18.38 4.54 -6.71
C ASP A 66 17.15 5.37 -6.36
N ASN A 67 16.03 4.71 -6.06
CA ASN A 67 14.74 5.38 -5.78
C ASN A 67 14.27 5.14 -4.35
N SER A 68 13.49 6.08 -3.85
CA SER A 68 12.59 5.85 -2.72
C SER A 68 11.19 5.53 -3.24
N ASN A 69 10.43 4.75 -2.49
CA ASN A 69 9.04 4.49 -2.80
C ASN A 69 8.15 4.64 -1.57
N SER A 70 6.86 4.80 -1.79
CA SER A 70 5.82 4.73 -0.78
C SER A 70 4.51 4.30 -1.42
N ALA A 71 3.67 3.62 -0.66
CA ALA A 71 2.29 3.44 -1.09
C ALA A 71 1.57 4.79 -1.12
N LEU A 72 0.69 4.98 -2.10
CA LEU A 72 -0.26 6.08 -2.16
C LEU A 72 -1.65 5.48 -2.00
N LEU A 73 -2.29 5.77 -0.89
CA LEU A 73 -3.52 5.12 -0.45
C LEU A 73 -4.69 6.10 -0.42
N VAL A 74 -5.86 5.60 -0.77
CA VAL A 74 -7.15 6.29 -0.66
C VAL A 74 -8.00 5.60 0.40
N GLY A 75 -8.61 6.39 1.28
CA GLY A 75 -9.53 5.86 2.29
C GLY A 75 -10.77 5.25 1.65
N ILE A 76 -11.07 4.00 2.02
CA ILE A 76 -12.23 3.23 1.58
C ILE A 76 -13.14 3.01 2.79
N ASN A 77 -14.44 3.17 2.58
CA ASN A 77 -15.49 2.93 3.57
C ASN A 77 -16.36 1.74 3.16
N PRO A 78 -17.13 1.15 4.09
CA PRO A 78 -18.07 0.09 3.76
C PRO A 78 -19.08 0.47 2.67
N ASP A 79 -19.50 1.74 2.61
CA ASP A 79 -20.42 2.25 1.58
C ASP A 79 -19.82 2.21 0.14
N ASP A 80 -18.51 2.04 0.02
CA ASP A 80 -17.82 1.88 -1.26
C ASP A 80 -17.87 0.44 -1.80
N TYR A 81 -18.31 -0.49 -0.98
CA TYR A 81 -18.41 -1.88 -1.39
C TYR A 81 -19.70 -2.11 -2.21
N GLU A 82 -19.59 -2.95 -3.22
CA GLU A 82 -20.72 -3.28 -4.09
C GLU A 82 -21.74 -4.24 -3.43
N SER A 83 -21.58 -4.56 -2.14
CA SER A 83 -22.35 -5.58 -1.44
C SER A 83 -22.27 -5.39 0.08
N ASP A 84 -23.34 -5.75 0.79
CA ASP A 84 -23.38 -5.84 2.26
C ASP A 84 -22.77 -7.14 2.82
N HIS A 85 -22.17 -7.95 1.96
CA HIS A 85 -21.56 -9.20 2.39
C HIS A 85 -20.37 -8.93 3.34
N PRO A 86 -20.21 -9.66 4.47
CA PRO A 86 -19.12 -9.42 5.43
C PRO A 86 -17.70 -9.45 4.84
N LEU A 87 -17.53 -10.07 3.69
CA LEU A 87 -16.25 -10.16 2.95
C LEU A 87 -16.19 -9.20 1.75
N ALA A 88 -17.11 -8.26 1.62
CA ALA A 88 -17.17 -7.36 0.45
C ALA A 88 -15.87 -6.59 0.21
N GLY A 89 -15.22 -6.11 1.29
CA GLY A 89 -13.93 -5.44 1.17
C GLY A 89 -12.81 -6.36 0.66
N MET A 90 -12.81 -7.63 1.02
CA MET A 90 -11.88 -8.62 0.47
C MET A 90 -12.17 -8.86 -1.02
N TYR A 91 -13.43 -8.89 -1.43
CA TYR A 91 -13.79 -9.05 -2.84
C TYR A 91 -13.36 -7.83 -3.66
N LEU A 92 -13.45 -6.61 -3.10
CA LEU A 92 -12.91 -5.40 -3.74
C LEU A 92 -11.39 -5.52 -3.95
N GLN A 93 -10.62 -5.91 -2.93
CA GLN A 93 -9.17 -6.11 -3.07
C GLN A 93 -8.87 -7.12 -4.18
N ARG A 94 -9.52 -8.28 -4.17
CA ARG A 94 -9.35 -9.33 -5.18
C ARG A 94 -9.70 -8.86 -6.59
N LYS A 95 -10.75 -8.04 -6.73
CA LYS A 95 -11.14 -7.44 -8.01
C LYS A 95 -10.04 -6.51 -8.56
N LEU A 96 -9.44 -5.67 -7.69
CA LEU A 96 -8.33 -4.80 -8.08
C LEU A 96 -7.08 -5.60 -8.47
N GLU A 97 -6.73 -6.61 -7.68
CA GLU A 97 -5.58 -7.49 -7.94
C GLU A 97 -5.74 -8.30 -9.24
N SER A 98 -6.94 -8.78 -9.55
CA SER A 98 -7.22 -9.46 -10.82
C SER A 98 -7.11 -8.51 -12.01
N LYS A 99 -7.63 -7.28 -11.89
CA LYS A 99 -7.46 -6.26 -12.93
C LYS A 99 -5.99 -5.87 -13.13
N ALA A 100 -5.23 -5.78 -12.04
CA ALA A 100 -3.80 -5.50 -12.11
C ALA A 100 -3.02 -6.63 -12.79
N PHE A 101 -3.39 -7.89 -12.55
CA PHE A 101 -2.81 -9.05 -13.21
C PHE A 101 -3.04 -9.00 -14.73
N VAL A 102 -4.27 -8.71 -15.17
CA VAL A 102 -4.59 -8.55 -16.59
C VAL A 102 -3.83 -7.37 -17.21
N ALA A 103 -3.81 -6.22 -16.52
CA ALA A 103 -3.11 -5.01 -16.97
C ALA A 103 -1.59 -5.20 -17.05
N GLY A 104 -1.03 -6.11 -16.27
CA GLY A 104 0.37 -6.53 -16.29
C GLY A 104 0.70 -7.57 -17.36
N GLY A 105 -0.29 -8.01 -18.17
CA GLY A 105 -0.09 -8.96 -19.28
C GLY A 105 -0.22 -10.43 -18.86
N GLU A 106 -0.92 -10.72 -17.77
CA GLU A 106 -1.25 -12.07 -17.28
C GLU A 106 -0.02 -12.96 -16.99
N ASN A 107 1.09 -12.35 -16.66
CA ASN A 107 2.39 -13.01 -16.43
C ASN A 107 3.10 -12.55 -15.16
N TYR A 108 2.35 -11.89 -14.23
CA TYR A 108 2.83 -11.29 -12.99
C TYR A 108 3.82 -10.12 -13.18
N ASN A 109 3.94 -9.55 -14.35
CA ASN A 109 4.55 -8.22 -14.51
C ASN A 109 3.64 -7.17 -13.88
N ALA A 110 4.24 -6.22 -13.18
CA ALA A 110 3.46 -5.15 -12.56
C ALA A 110 3.03 -4.10 -13.59
N PRO A 111 1.76 -3.69 -13.61
CA PRO A 111 1.35 -2.55 -14.41
C PRO A 111 1.97 -1.28 -13.85
N ILE A 112 2.61 -0.50 -14.72
CA ILE A 112 3.24 0.78 -14.38
C ILE A 112 2.70 1.91 -15.23
N GLN A 113 2.76 3.12 -14.67
CA GLN A 113 2.36 4.34 -15.35
C GLN A 113 3.16 5.52 -14.82
N ARG A 114 3.57 6.45 -15.69
CA ARG A 114 4.14 7.73 -15.26
C ARG A 114 3.06 8.59 -14.61
N VAL A 115 3.44 9.40 -13.64
CA VAL A 115 2.51 10.31 -12.96
C VAL A 115 1.84 11.27 -13.95
N ASP A 116 2.60 11.86 -14.89
CA ASP A 116 2.00 12.74 -15.91
C ASP A 116 0.93 12.03 -16.73
N ASP A 117 1.17 10.78 -17.16
CA ASP A 117 0.21 9.99 -17.93
C ASP A 117 -1.00 9.59 -17.08
N PHE A 118 -0.80 9.28 -15.80
CA PHE A 118 -1.90 8.98 -14.87
C PHE A 118 -2.82 10.18 -14.66
N LEU A 119 -2.23 11.36 -14.43
CA LEU A 119 -2.99 12.60 -14.24
C LEU A 119 -3.79 13.01 -15.50
N ASN A 120 -3.31 12.63 -16.69
CA ASN A 120 -3.96 12.87 -17.97
C ASN A 120 -4.80 11.69 -18.46
N ASN A 121 -4.99 10.64 -17.64
CA ASN A 121 -5.76 9.44 -17.96
C ASN A 121 -5.36 8.79 -19.31
N ARG A 122 -4.07 8.60 -19.53
CA ARG A 122 -3.54 7.97 -20.74
C ARG A 122 -2.51 6.90 -20.42
N LYS A 123 -2.49 5.81 -21.18
CA LYS A 123 -1.48 4.74 -21.04
C LYS A 123 -0.08 5.31 -21.25
N SER A 124 0.86 4.97 -20.36
CA SER A 124 2.28 5.21 -20.62
C SER A 124 2.82 4.31 -21.73
N THR A 125 3.75 4.81 -22.53
CA THR A 125 4.39 4.08 -23.61
C THR A 125 5.92 4.08 -23.51
N HIS A 126 6.48 4.88 -22.61
CA HIS A 126 7.91 5.02 -22.38
C HIS A 126 8.16 5.50 -20.95
N LEU A 127 9.39 5.32 -20.48
CA LEU A 127 9.88 5.90 -19.23
C LEU A 127 10.42 7.31 -19.49
N GLY A 128 10.33 8.17 -18.48
CA GLY A 128 11.11 9.40 -18.40
C GLY A 128 12.47 9.15 -17.74
N ASP A 129 12.95 10.12 -16.97
CA ASP A 129 14.24 10.04 -16.27
C ASP A 129 14.21 9.05 -15.10
N VAL A 130 13.03 8.74 -14.54
CA VAL A 130 12.88 7.81 -13.41
C VAL A 130 12.66 6.39 -13.90
N LYS A 131 13.53 5.47 -13.47
CA LYS A 131 13.38 4.04 -13.75
C LYS A 131 12.52 3.35 -12.69
N PRO A 132 11.64 2.41 -13.08
CA PRO A 132 10.84 1.65 -12.12
C PRO A 132 11.75 0.79 -11.23
N SER A 133 11.50 0.79 -9.93
CA SER A 133 12.31 0.04 -8.97
C SER A 133 11.91 -1.44 -8.87
N ILE A 134 10.82 -1.86 -9.50
CA ILE A 134 10.40 -3.27 -9.54
C ILE A 134 11.29 -4.16 -10.44
N GLY A 135 12.26 -3.59 -11.12
CA GLY A 135 13.15 -4.30 -12.04
C GLY A 135 12.50 -4.46 -13.42
N PRO A 136 12.90 -5.48 -14.21
CA PRO A 136 12.45 -5.64 -15.59
C PRO A 136 11.01 -6.17 -15.72
N ASN A 137 10.40 -6.62 -14.63
CA ASN A 137 9.10 -7.31 -14.64
C ASN A 137 7.93 -6.31 -14.53
N TYR A 138 7.73 -5.49 -15.55
CA TYR A 138 6.64 -4.53 -15.63
C TYR A 138 6.02 -4.48 -17.02
N GLU A 139 4.80 -3.94 -17.09
CA GLU A 139 4.06 -3.64 -18.32
C GLU A 139 3.51 -2.20 -18.25
N PHE A 140 3.67 -1.45 -19.34
CA PHE A 140 3.03 -0.12 -19.43
C PHE A 140 1.51 -0.25 -19.50
N SER A 141 0.81 0.49 -18.63
CA SER A 141 -0.63 0.38 -18.53
C SER A 141 -1.28 1.73 -18.24
N ASN A 142 -2.59 1.78 -18.28
CA ASN A 142 -3.37 2.88 -17.72
C ASN A 142 -3.96 2.41 -16.38
N LEU A 143 -3.35 2.82 -15.26
CA LEU A 143 -3.79 2.42 -13.92
C LEU A 143 -5.20 2.94 -13.57
N ASN A 144 -5.67 4.00 -14.22
CA ASN A 144 -7.04 4.48 -14.04
C ASN A 144 -8.10 3.43 -14.40
N GLU A 145 -7.79 2.49 -15.29
CA GLU A 145 -8.71 1.41 -15.71
C GLU A 145 -8.80 0.28 -14.67
N ILE A 146 -7.80 0.17 -13.79
CA ILE A 146 -7.78 -0.82 -12.71
C ILE A 146 -8.72 -0.40 -11.58
N PHE A 147 -8.69 0.88 -11.23
CA PHE A 147 -9.42 1.41 -10.08
C PHE A 147 -10.84 1.84 -10.45
N PRO A 148 -11.80 1.76 -9.51
CA PRO A 148 -13.02 2.57 -9.61
C PRO A 148 -12.69 4.06 -9.72
N GLU A 149 -13.52 4.81 -10.44
CA GLU A 149 -13.30 6.23 -10.72
C GLU A 149 -13.07 7.08 -9.45
N TYR A 150 -13.80 6.80 -8.38
CA TYR A 150 -13.65 7.53 -7.12
C TYR A 150 -12.25 7.34 -6.48
N ILE A 151 -11.59 6.20 -6.71
CA ILE A 151 -10.22 5.94 -6.25
C ILE A 151 -9.23 6.68 -7.13
N SER A 152 -9.28 6.48 -8.45
CA SER A 152 -8.32 7.08 -9.39
C SER A 152 -8.38 8.61 -9.35
N THR A 153 -9.57 9.19 -9.33
CA THR A 153 -9.76 10.64 -9.20
C THR A 153 -9.21 11.17 -7.86
N SER A 154 -9.46 10.46 -6.75
CA SER A 154 -8.92 10.84 -5.45
C SER A 154 -7.39 10.75 -5.42
N MET A 155 -6.80 9.70 -6.00
CA MET A 155 -5.35 9.58 -6.14
C MET A 155 -4.75 10.74 -6.93
N ALA A 156 -5.33 11.08 -8.08
CA ALA A 156 -4.87 12.18 -8.93
C ALA A 156 -4.89 13.53 -8.18
N GLN A 157 -6.00 13.84 -7.51
CA GLN A 157 -6.11 15.04 -6.68
C GLN A 157 -5.12 15.03 -5.51
N GLY A 158 -4.95 13.88 -4.88
CA GLY A 158 -3.99 13.67 -3.78
C GLY A 158 -2.55 13.92 -4.22
N ILE A 159 -2.12 13.39 -5.37
CA ILE A 159 -0.78 13.61 -5.94
C ILE A 159 -0.52 15.12 -6.10
N VAL A 160 -1.44 15.85 -6.75
CA VAL A 160 -1.29 17.29 -6.98
C VAL A 160 -1.24 18.09 -5.66
N LYS A 161 -2.13 17.78 -4.69
CA LYS A 161 -2.10 18.42 -3.37
C LYS A 161 -0.80 18.13 -2.61
N MET A 162 -0.32 16.89 -2.67
CA MET A 162 0.92 16.46 -2.00
C MET A 162 2.17 17.04 -2.68
N GLY A 163 2.17 17.27 -3.99
CA GLY A 163 3.23 17.98 -4.71
C GLY A 163 3.48 19.39 -4.18
N ARG A 164 2.41 20.07 -3.73
CA ARG A 164 2.53 21.38 -3.06
C ARG A 164 3.11 21.28 -1.64
N MET A 165 2.96 20.15 -0.98
CA MET A 165 3.49 19.91 0.37
C MET A 165 4.95 19.43 0.33
N LEU A 166 5.29 18.62 -0.65
CA LEU A 166 6.63 18.09 -0.87
C LEU A 166 6.99 18.22 -2.35
N HIS A 167 7.84 19.21 -2.65
CA HIS A 167 8.29 19.50 -4.01
C HIS A 167 8.88 18.25 -4.68
N GLY A 168 8.40 17.94 -5.87
CA GLY A 168 8.80 16.76 -6.65
C GLY A 168 8.03 15.48 -6.32
N PHE A 169 7.04 15.53 -5.40
CA PHE A 169 6.17 14.37 -5.17
C PHE A 169 5.25 14.09 -6.38
N ASP A 170 4.86 15.15 -7.08
CA ASP A 170 4.06 15.13 -8.30
C ASP A 170 4.89 15.22 -9.59
N ASP A 171 6.17 14.86 -9.51
CA ASP A 171 7.04 14.80 -10.69
C ASP A 171 6.40 13.91 -11.76
N GLY A 172 6.23 14.45 -12.98
CA GLY A 172 5.59 13.76 -14.09
C GLY A 172 6.30 12.48 -14.52
N ASP A 173 7.61 12.37 -14.28
CA ASP A 173 8.41 11.19 -14.58
C ASP A 173 8.41 10.15 -13.45
N ALA A 174 7.91 10.49 -12.27
CA ALA A 174 7.74 9.50 -11.20
C ALA A 174 6.85 8.35 -11.68
N VAL A 175 7.20 7.14 -11.24
CA VAL A 175 6.52 5.92 -11.69
C VAL A 175 5.55 5.43 -10.61
N LEU A 176 4.29 5.29 -10.97
CA LEU A 176 3.28 4.55 -10.23
C LEU A 176 3.36 3.07 -10.61
N THR A 177 3.32 2.20 -9.61
CA THR A 177 3.31 0.74 -9.79
C THR A 177 2.09 0.18 -9.08
N GLY A 178 1.25 -0.53 -9.78
CA GLY A 178 -0.02 -1.03 -9.23
C GLY A 178 -0.02 -2.55 -9.07
N VAL A 179 -0.76 -3.04 -8.07
CA VAL A 179 -1.53 -2.31 -7.05
C VAL A 179 -1.05 -2.72 -5.66
N GLU A 180 -0.97 -1.79 -4.72
CA GLU A 180 -0.81 -2.14 -3.32
C GLU A 180 -2.19 -2.12 -2.65
N SER A 181 -2.90 -3.25 -2.71
CA SER A 181 -4.27 -3.42 -2.24
C SER A 181 -4.36 -3.83 -0.77
N ARG A 182 -3.26 -4.28 -0.18
CA ARG A 182 -3.23 -4.93 1.15
C ARG A 182 -2.52 -4.08 2.20
N SER A 183 -2.97 -2.85 2.36
CA SER A 183 -2.43 -1.92 3.37
C SER A 183 -3.01 -2.15 4.77
N SER A 184 -4.25 -2.62 4.85
CA SER A 184 -4.91 -3.05 6.08
C SER A 184 -5.98 -4.09 5.75
N SER A 185 -6.34 -4.92 6.75
CA SER A 185 -7.39 -5.93 6.54
C SER A 185 -8.74 -5.25 6.33
N PRO A 186 -9.49 -5.60 5.28
CA PRO A 186 -10.85 -5.09 5.05
C PRO A 186 -11.90 -5.82 5.89
N VAL A 187 -11.48 -6.82 6.67
CA VAL A 187 -12.35 -7.62 7.52
C VAL A 187 -11.75 -7.75 8.92
N ARG A 188 -12.61 -8.02 9.90
CA ARG A 188 -12.18 -8.31 11.27
C ARG A 188 -12.72 -9.66 11.71
N ILE A 189 -11.83 -10.54 12.15
CA ILE A 189 -12.20 -11.81 12.76
C ILE A 189 -12.55 -11.54 14.22
N MET A 190 -13.82 -11.69 14.60
CA MET A 190 -14.30 -11.30 15.92
C MET A 190 -13.67 -12.13 17.05
N ARG A 191 -13.21 -11.44 18.09
CA ARG A 191 -12.65 -12.03 19.30
C ARG A 191 -13.22 -11.34 20.56
N LYS A 192 -13.23 -12.05 21.68
CA LYS A 192 -13.60 -11.51 23.00
C LYS A 192 -12.60 -10.45 23.44
N THR A 193 -13.07 -9.41 24.11
CA THR A 193 -12.20 -8.29 24.55
C THR A 193 -11.32 -8.62 25.73
N ASP A 194 -11.75 -9.51 26.61
CA ASP A 194 -11.07 -9.91 27.85
C ASP A 194 -10.04 -11.02 27.62
N THR A 195 -10.42 -12.07 26.88
CA THR A 195 -9.58 -13.24 26.64
C THR A 195 -8.82 -13.19 25.32
N LEU A 196 -9.21 -12.33 24.38
CA LEU A 196 -8.73 -12.24 22.99
C LEU A 196 -8.95 -13.53 22.17
N GLU A 197 -9.71 -14.47 22.68
CA GLU A 197 -10.11 -15.70 22.01
C GLU A 197 -11.26 -15.42 21.04
N SER A 198 -11.32 -16.11 19.92
CA SER A 198 -12.42 -16.02 18.95
C SER A 198 -13.77 -16.20 19.63
N VAL A 199 -14.79 -15.44 19.20
CA VAL A 199 -16.16 -15.61 19.72
C VAL A 199 -16.83 -16.89 19.25
N LEU A 200 -16.33 -17.51 18.16
CA LEU A 200 -16.92 -18.68 17.53
C LEU A 200 -16.11 -19.96 17.68
N ILE A 201 -14.79 -19.86 17.80
CA ILE A 201 -13.89 -21.02 17.74
C ILE A 201 -13.00 -21.00 18.98
N GLU A 202 -13.16 -22.01 19.83
CA GLU A 202 -12.30 -22.19 20.99
C GLU A 202 -10.84 -22.49 20.59
N GLY A 203 -9.90 -21.92 21.34
CA GLY A 203 -8.46 -22.07 21.07
C GLY A 203 -7.91 -21.22 19.91
N LEU A 204 -8.77 -20.49 19.17
CA LEU A 204 -8.34 -19.59 18.11
C LEU A 204 -8.19 -18.16 18.66
N TYR A 205 -7.03 -17.55 18.43
CA TYR A 205 -6.70 -16.19 18.87
C TYR A 205 -6.39 -15.29 17.66
N PRO A 206 -7.41 -14.67 17.03
CA PRO A 206 -7.18 -13.78 15.90
C PRO A 206 -6.35 -12.57 16.32
N CYS A 207 -5.22 -12.32 15.67
CA CYS A 207 -4.33 -11.21 16.02
C CYS A 207 -3.67 -10.55 14.81
N GLY A 208 -3.17 -9.35 15.03
CA GLY A 208 -2.39 -8.60 14.07
C GLY A 208 -3.20 -8.02 12.91
N GLU A 209 -2.51 -7.74 11.81
CA GLU A 209 -3.07 -7.04 10.65
C GLU A 209 -4.09 -7.91 9.91
N GLY A 210 -3.75 -9.14 9.58
CA GLY A 210 -4.64 -10.03 8.82
C GLY A 210 -5.98 -10.30 9.50
N ALA A 211 -6.00 -10.29 10.83
CA ALA A 211 -7.23 -10.43 11.62
C ALA A 211 -7.98 -9.10 11.87
N GLY A 212 -7.47 -7.98 11.39
CA GLY A 212 -8.12 -6.66 11.46
C GLY A 212 -7.94 -5.92 12.79
N TYR A 213 -6.88 -6.22 13.56
CA TYR A 213 -6.61 -5.59 14.86
C TYR A 213 -5.41 -4.63 14.85
N ALA A 214 -4.64 -4.59 13.79
CA ALA A 214 -3.49 -3.72 13.64
C ALA A 214 -3.30 -3.30 12.19
N GLY A 215 -2.66 -2.16 11.95
CA GLY A 215 -2.38 -1.65 10.61
C GLY A 215 -0.89 -1.36 10.36
N GLY A 216 0.01 -1.89 11.17
CA GLY A 216 1.45 -1.69 11.03
C GLY A 216 2.27 -2.73 11.78
N ILE A 217 3.55 -2.85 11.43
CA ILE A 217 4.47 -3.88 11.94
C ILE A 217 4.50 -3.93 13.47
N ILE A 218 4.75 -2.78 14.11
CA ILE A 218 4.87 -2.71 15.57
C ILE A 218 3.53 -2.98 16.26
N SER A 219 2.43 -2.40 15.75
CA SER A 219 1.12 -2.64 16.33
C SER A 219 0.67 -4.08 16.21
N ALA A 220 1.00 -4.75 15.09
CA ALA A 220 0.71 -6.16 14.88
C ALA A 220 1.53 -7.04 15.84
N ALA A 221 2.81 -6.74 16.05
CA ALA A 221 3.67 -7.44 17.00
C ALA A 221 3.16 -7.29 18.44
N VAL A 222 2.76 -6.08 18.85
CA VAL A 222 2.19 -5.82 20.19
C VAL A 222 0.88 -6.59 20.39
N ASP A 223 0.02 -6.63 19.39
CA ASP A 223 -1.23 -7.37 19.47
C ASP A 223 -0.99 -8.89 19.57
N GLY A 224 0.01 -9.40 18.83
CA GLY A 224 0.43 -10.80 18.93
C GLY A 224 0.96 -11.16 20.34
N ILE A 225 1.78 -10.28 20.95
CA ILE A 225 2.26 -10.46 22.33
C ILE A 225 1.08 -10.53 23.30
N LYS A 226 0.12 -9.60 23.19
CA LYS A 226 -1.08 -9.61 24.07
C LYS A 226 -1.87 -10.91 23.94
N CYS A 227 -2.02 -11.45 22.74
CA CYS A 227 -2.68 -12.74 22.53
C CYS A 227 -1.89 -13.89 23.19
N ALA A 228 -0.57 -13.90 23.04
CA ALA A 228 0.29 -14.90 23.69
C ALA A 228 0.18 -14.85 25.21
N GLU A 229 0.17 -13.64 25.81
CA GLU A 229 -0.04 -13.46 27.25
C GLU A 229 -1.37 -14.06 27.71
N LYS A 230 -2.46 -13.85 26.96
CA LYS A 230 -3.78 -14.43 27.28
C LYS A 230 -3.81 -15.96 27.17
N ILE A 231 -3.08 -16.54 26.23
CA ILE A 231 -2.93 -18.00 26.12
C ILE A 231 -2.20 -18.54 27.36
N ILE A 232 -1.12 -17.92 27.77
CA ILE A 232 -0.35 -18.31 28.98
C ILE A 232 -1.22 -18.19 30.24
N GLU A 233 -1.96 -17.09 30.42
CA GLU A 233 -2.88 -16.91 31.54
C GLU A 233 -3.94 -18.02 31.60
N LYS A 234 -4.47 -18.45 30.44
CA LYS A 234 -5.46 -19.54 30.34
C LYS A 234 -4.83 -20.89 30.70
N SER A 235 -3.60 -21.15 30.28
CA SER A 235 -2.88 -22.44 30.52
C SER A 235 -2.46 -22.62 31.96
N ASN A 236 -2.34 -21.54 32.74
CA ASN A 236 -1.94 -21.56 34.15
C ASN A 236 -3.14 -21.64 35.12
N ARG A 237 -4.37 -21.73 34.60
CA ARG A 237 -5.60 -21.92 35.38
C ARG A 237 -6.04 -23.37 35.35
#